data_c00cfb13c1c167b7ec85c7510ab2d672
#
_entry.id   c00cfb13c1c167b7ec85c7510ab2d672
#
_cell.length_a   1.000
_cell.length_b   1.000
_cell.length_c   1.000
_cell.angle_alpha   90.00
_cell.angle_beta   90.00
_cell.angle_gamma   90.00
#
_symmetry.space_group_name_H-M   'P 1'
#
loop_
_entity.id
_entity.type
_entity.pdbx_description
1 polymer ?
#
loop_
_entity_poly.entity_id
_entity_poly.type
_entity_poly.pdbx_seq_one_letter_code
_entity_poly.pdbx_strand_id
1 'polypeptide(L)'
;MGWRFRKRIKIFPGFYINISKSGLGVNIGPKGANVSVGPNGTYVNTGIPGTGLYRRDKVDSSKHSSTGIQQETQNYREKEVTPTVSKEELQYEGPVGSQQYTHHTPINREDNHNDIVYGDLSIPYDPKKDLENYHYPTFDLLRKYDNTSHIDIEEQQANKNRIVDALWNFGVVVSTIKASVGPRVTLYEITLAPGVNASRLGGLEDDIALALSSHNVQILIPIPGKGTIGIEVPNIRPSIVSLESILNTKQFQETTMELPCAIGKTITNEVFIFDLTKAPHILIAGSTGQGKSIALNTMIMSLLYKKHPAELKFVLMDPYGVEFGMYAQITKQFLASLPDEPVIVSNSGQAISTLNSLCKEMEARYYLLKMACVRNIQEYNNKFVNRQLNPEIGHRFMPYIVVVIDEYGDFIEEKGQDIETPIVQLAQYARAVGIHMIISTKRPTNDIITGSIKANFPTRIAFRLPERIDSQVILDCDGAEELLGNGDMLFRAGKSIDCIRVQCAFVDTTEVECVNEFISCQEGYASSYELPDPYYDEGEYYEDDVDMTHLDPLFEEAARLIVMNQEGSTSQIQRKFAIGYNRAGRLMDQLEKAGIVGAAYGSRPREVLIQDEMSLENLLSQLIC
;
A
#
# COMPACT_ATOMS: atom_id res chain seq x y z
N MET A 1 -25.31 45.74 -21.11
CA MET A 1 -24.68 44.41 -21.27
C MET A 1 -24.40 43.83 -19.86
N GLY A 2 -25.06 42.74 -19.47
CA GLY A 2 -24.92 42.18 -18.13
C GLY A 2 -23.89 41.04 -18.12
N TRP A 3 -22.97 41.08 -17.18
CA TRP A 3 -21.97 40.01 -16.97
C TRP A 3 -22.66 38.69 -16.69
N ARG A 4 -22.30 37.60 -17.42
CA ARG A 4 -22.78 36.23 -17.20
C ARG A 4 -21.67 35.43 -16.54
N PHE A 5 -21.87 35.05 -15.28
CA PHE A 5 -20.97 34.14 -14.56
C PHE A 5 -21.46 32.71 -14.72
N ARG A 6 -20.57 31.82 -15.13
CA ARG A 6 -20.82 30.36 -15.18
C ARG A 6 -19.52 29.62 -14.85
N LYS A 7 -19.53 28.83 -13.79
CA LYS A 7 -18.40 27.96 -13.38
C LYS A 7 -18.88 26.51 -13.37
N ARG A 8 -18.11 25.64 -13.99
CA ARG A 8 -18.36 24.20 -14.00
C ARG A 8 -17.28 23.52 -13.16
N ILE A 9 -17.68 22.72 -12.16
CA ILE A 9 -16.79 21.99 -11.27
C ILE A 9 -16.99 20.51 -11.55
N LYS A 10 -15.91 19.79 -11.87
CA LYS A 10 -15.90 18.34 -12.03
C LYS A 10 -15.70 17.73 -10.65
N ILE A 11 -16.56 16.80 -10.23
CA ILE A 11 -16.44 16.09 -8.96
C ILE A 11 -15.77 14.72 -9.21
N PHE A 12 -16.24 14.00 -10.24
CA PHE A 12 -15.60 12.76 -10.74
C PHE A 12 -16.00 12.55 -12.22
N PRO A 13 -15.37 11.63 -12.95
CA PRO A 13 -15.70 11.38 -14.35
C PRO A 13 -17.20 11.12 -14.54
N GLY A 14 -17.84 11.96 -15.37
CA GLY A 14 -19.28 11.89 -15.62
C GLY A 14 -20.17 12.67 -14.66
N PHE A 15 -19.63 13.30 -13.59
CA PHE A 15 -20.41 14.08 -12.64
C PHE A 15 -19.87 15.51 -12.51
N TYR A 16 -20.71 16.51 -12.81
CA TYR A 16 -20.33 17.93 -12.81
C TYR A 16 -21.37 18.79 -12.10
N ILE A 17 -20.91 19.77 -11.31
CA ILE A 17 -21.75 20.81 -10.73
C ILE A 17 -21.55 22.10 -11.53
N ASN A 18 -22.64 22.69 -12.00
CA ASN A 18 -22.63 23.98 -12.70
C ASN A 18 -23.17 25.06 -11.75
N ILE A 19 -22.38 26.09 -11.55
CA ILE A 19 -22.77 27.26 -10.76
C ILE A 19 -23.04 28.41 -11.75
N SER A 20 -24.23 28.94 -11.72
CA SER A 20 -24.61 30.08 -12.57
C SER A 20 -25.44 31.08 -11.79
N LYS A 21 -25.66 32.26 -12.34
CA LYS A 21 -26.51 33.32 -11.74
C LYS A 21 -27.96 32.83 -11.50
N SER A 22 -28.41 31.81 -12.23
CA SER A 22 -29.75 31.19 -12.07
C SER A 22 -29.80 30.05 -11.08
N GLY A 23 -28.71 29.72 -10.37
CA GLY A 23 -28.62 28.66 -9.34
C GLY A 23 -27.65 27.53 -9.67
N LEU A 24 -27.66 26.53 -8.80
CA LEU A 24 -26.85 25.32 -8.91
C LEU A 24 -27.54 24.30 -9.82
N GLY A 25 -26.78 23.65 -10.67
CA GLY A 25 -27.25 22.52 -11.50
C GLY A 25 -26.24 21.38 -11.48
N VAL A 26 -26.73 20.16 -11.63
CA VAL A 26 -25.92 18.93 -11.63
C VAL A 26 -26.01 18.27 -13.00
N ASN A 27 -24.89 17.82 -13.54
CA ASN A 27 -24.83 17.01 -14.77
C ASN A 27 -24.27 15.63 -14.42
N ILE A 28 -24.98 14.57 -14.87
CA ILE A 28 -24.62 13.17 -14.64
C ILE A 28 -24.61 12.44 -15.99
N GLY A 29 -23.53 11.76 -16.31
CA GLY A 29 -23.38 10.93 -17.50
C GLY A 29 -22.09 11.22 -18.29
N PRO A 30 -21.67 10.30 -19.17
CA PRO A 30 -20.48 10.40 -20.00
C PRO A 30 -20.59 11.51 -21.05
N LYS A 31 -19.44 11.84 -21.69
CA LYS A 31 -19.43 12.77 -22.86
C LYS A 31 -20.30 12.19 -23.98
N GLY A 32 -21.29 12.95 -24.43
CA GLY A 32 -22.23 12.54 -25.49
C GLY A 32 -23.61 12.07 -25.02
N ALA A 33 -23.76 11.64 -23.74
CA ALA A 33 -25.06 11.27 -23.18
C ALA A 33 -25.09 11.62 -21.68
N ASN A 34 -25.68 12.78 -21.33
CA ASN A 34 -25.76 13.20 -19.93
C ASN A 34 -27.11 13.82 -19.57
N VAL A 35 -27.49 13.71 -18.31
CA VAL A 35 -28.68 14.31 -17.73
C VAL A 35 -28.28 15.54 -16.94
N SER A 36 -28.93 16.67 -17.20
CA SER A 36 -28.74 17.92 -16.48
C SER A 36 -29.96 18.23 -15.63
N VAL A 37 -29.76 18.38 -14.32
CA VAL A 37 -30.79 18.78 -13.35
C VAL A 37 -30.42 20.15 -12.81
N GLY A 38 -31.36 21.10 -12.87
CA GLY A 38 -31.14 22.46 -12.38
C GLY A 38 -32.43 23.22 -12.13
N PRO A 39 -32.34 24.47 -11.67
CA PRO A 39 -33.52 25.29 -11.33
C PRO A 39 -34.57 25.44 -12.46
N ASN A 40 -34.15 25.23 -13.70
CA ASN A 40 -35.01 25.37 -14.88
C ASN A 40 -35.60 24.04 -15.39
N GLY A 41 -35.40 22.94 -14.63
CA GLY A 41 -35.90 21.59 -14.95
C GLY A 41 -34.80 20.57 -15.26
N THR A 42 -35.24 19.36 -15.59
CA THR A 42 -34.35 18.24 -15.95
C THR A 42 -34.28 18.13 -17.48
N TYR A 43 -33.07 17.98 -17.99
CA TYR A 43 -32.82 17.86 -19.43
C TYR A 43 -31.94 16.63 -19.69
N VAL A 44 -32.26 15.89 -20.76
CA VAL A 44 -31.41 14.84 -21.31
C VAL A 44 -30.66 15.46 -22.50
N ASN A 45 -29.35 15.39 -22.47
CA ASN A 45 -28.49 15.87 -23.54
C ASN A 45 -27.85 14.66 -24.23
N THR A 46 -28.05 14.55 -25.56
CA THR A 46 -27.41 13.52 -26.39
C THR A 46 -26.64 14.22 -27.51
N GLY A 47 -25.43 13.75 -27.79
CA GLY A 47 -24.60 14.32 -28.83
C GLY A 47 -23.42 13.44 -29.20
N ILE A 48 -22.85 13.70 -30.37
CA ILE A 48 -21.67 12.98 -30.86
C ILE A 48 -20.44 13.77 -30.43
N PRO A 49 -19.57 13.22 -29.55
CA PRO A 49 -18.38 13.92 -29.10
C PRO A 49 -17.48 14.32 -30.28
N GLY A 50 -16.97 15.56 -30.27
CA GLY A 50 -16.06 16.08 -31.30
C GLY A 50 -16.72 16.69 -32.53
N THR A 51 -18.05 16.55 -32.76
CA THR A 51 -18.72 17.06 -33.97
C THR A 51 -19.51 18.33 -33.75
N GLY A 52 -19.68 18.82 -32.52
CA GLY A 52 -20.53 19.96 -32.18
C GLY A 52 -22.04 19.71 -32.31
N LEU A 53 -22.47 18.53 -32.77
CA LEU A 53 -23.87 18.17 -32.89
C LEU A 53 -24.39 17.65 -31.54
N TYR A 54 -25.40 18.33 -30.98
CA TYR A 54 -26.07 17.88 -29.76
C TYR A 54 -27.57 18.16 -29.81
N ARG A 55 -28.32 17.30 -29.11
CA ARG A 55 -29.76 17.43 -28.89
C ARG A 55 -30.04 17.54 -27.40
N ARG A 56 -30.95 18.40 -27.02
CA ARG A 56 -31.34 18.63 -25.62
C ARG A 56 -32.85 18.58 -25.51
N ASP A 57 -33.33 17.53 -24.81
CA ASP A 57 -34.76 17.33 -24.60
C ASP A 57 -35.08 17.58 -23.11
N LYS A 58 -36.18 18.32 -22.85
CA LYS A 58 -36.67 18.58 -21.50
C LYS A 58 -37.57 17.43 -21.06
N VAL A 59 -37.30 16.89 -19.86
CA VAL A 59 -38.15 15.85 -19.26
C VAL A 59 -39.26 16.57 -18.49
N ASP A 60 -40.49 16.60 -19.03
CA ASP A 60 -41.66 17.09 -18.31
C ASP A 60 -42.18 16.01 -17.37
N SER A 61 -42.11 16.28 -16.07
CA SER A 61 -42.70 15.45 -15.02
C SER A 61 -44.18 15.76 -14.81
N SER A 62 -45.00 15.55 -15.82
CA SER A 62 -46.44 15.65 -15.70
C SER A 62 -47.10 14.53 -16.50
N LYS A 63 -47.29 13.39 -15.86
CA LYS A 63 -48.40 12.42 -15.94
C LYS A 63 -47.93 11.03 -15.55
N HIS A 64 -48.13 10.68 -14.29
CA HIS A 64 -48.83 9.43 -13.93
C HIS A 64 -49.25 9.49 -12.48
N SER A 65 -50.55 9.40 -12.33
CA SER A 65 -51.32 9.34 -11.10
C SER A 65 -51.03 8.09 -10.29
N SER A 66 -51.04 8.33 -8.99
CA SER A 66 -51.26 7.44 -7.85
C SER A 66 -52.00 6.11 -8.15
N THR A 67 -51.38 5.01 -7.73
CA THR A 67 -52.11 3.89 -7.12
C THR A 67 -51.24 3.31 -6.01
N GLY A 68 -51.73 3.38 -4.78
CA GLY A 68 -51.08 2.83 -3.61
C GLY A 68 -51.20 1.32 -3.55
N ILE A 69 -50.20 0.70 -2.96
CA ILE A 69 -50.32 -0.64 -2.38
C ILE A 69 -49.67 -0.60 -1.00
N GLN A 70 -50.47 -1.04 -0.06
CA GLN A 70 -50.26 -1.17 1.36
C GLN A 70 -49.23 -2.27 1.67
N GLN A 71 -48.63 -2.10 2.86
CA GLN A 71 -47.85 -3.09 3.58
C GLN A 71 -48.53 -4.46 3.68
N GLU A 72 -47.77 -5.51 3.44
CA GLU A 72 -47.99 -6.80 4.11
C GLU A 72 -46.63 -7.44 4.43
N THR A 73 -46.39 -7.54 5.71
CA THR A 73 -45.40 -8.40 6.36
C THR A 73 -45.91 -9.84 6.35
N GLN A 74 -45.17 -10.77 5.77
CA GLN A 74 -45.32 -12.19 6.13
C GLN A 74 -43.99 -12.95 6.04
N ASN A 75 -43.69 -13.61 7.15
CA ASN A 75 -42.72 -14.66 7.39
C ASN A 75 -42.75 -15.77 6.33
N TYR A 76 -41.57 -16.21 5.90
CA TYR A 76 -41.42 -17.62 5.48
C TYR A 76 -40.09 -18.20 5.98
N ARG A 77 -40.26 -19.36 6.61
CA ARG A 77 -39.27 -20.29 7.14
C ARG A 77 -38.43 -20.94 6.06
N GLU A 78 -37.25 -21.34 6.48
CA GLU A 78 -36.31 -22.26 5.84
C GLU A 78 -36.97 -23.48 5.17
N LYS A 79 -36.46 -23.82 3.99
CA LYS A 79 -36.38 -25.20 3.49
C LYS A 79 -35.15 -25.33 2.61
N GLU A 80 -34.23 -26.17 3.03
CA GLU A 80 -33.17 -26.77 2.25
C GLU A 80 -33.73 -27.50 1.02
N VAL A 81 -33.14 -27.25 -0.15
CA VAL A 81 -33.25 -28.15 -1.29
C VAL A 81 -31.93 -28.17 -2.04
N THR A 82 -31.27 -29.30 -1.97
CA THR A 82 -30.15 -29.70 -2.83
C THR A 82 -30.63 -29.95 -4.25
N PRO A 83 -29.93 -29.54 -5.31
CA PRO A 83 -30.14 -30.08 -6.64
C PRO A 83 -29.01 -31.00 -7.08
N THR A 84 -29.44 -32.16 -7.46
CA THR A 84 -28.75 -33.24 -8.15
C THR A 84 -28.35 -32.84 -9.57
N VAL A 85 -27.12 -33.18 -9.94
CA VAL A 85 -26.54 -33.00 -11.28
C VAL A 85 -27.17 -33.98 -12.28
N SER A 86 -27.60 -33.50 -13.44
CA SER A 86 -27.76 -34.30 -14.65
C SER A 86 -26.99 -33.63 -15.80
N LYS A 87 -26.07 -34.40 -16.39
CA LYS A 87 -25.35 -34.10 -17.62
C LYS A 87 -26.29 -34.23 -18.80
N GLU A 88 -26.37 -33.22 -19.66
CA GLU A 88 -26.74 -33.39 -21.07
C GLU A 88 -25.75 -32.65 -21.95
N GLU A 89 -25.11 -33.43 -22.82
CA GLU A 89 -24.23 -33.00 -23.89
C GLU A 89 -25.08 -32.36 -25.00
N LEU A 90 -24.69 -31.17 -25.45
CA LEU A 90 -25.15 -30.60 -26.70
C LEU A 90 -23.96 -30.36 -27.61
N GLN A 91 -23.84 -31.21 -28.62
CA GLN A 91 -22.96 -31.05 -29.78
C GLN A 91 -23.45 -29.89 -30.64
N TYR A 92 -22.54 -29.01 -31.02
CA TYR A 92 -22.76 -28.05 -32.09
C TYR A 92 -21.72 -28.26 -33.17
N GLU A 93 -22.17 -28.73 -34.33
CA GLU A 93 -21.39 -28.78 -35.57
C GLU A 93 -21.35 -27.38 -36.22
N GLY A 94 -20.15 -26.89 -36.55
CA GLY A 94 -19.95 -25.68 -37.33
C GLY A 94 -19.54 -26.00 -38.76
N PRO A 95 -19.77 -25.10 -39.72
CA PRO A 95 -19.37 -25.37 -41.11
C PRO A 95 -17.91 -24.94 -41.37
N VAL A 96 -17.24 -25.83 -42.08
CA VAL A 96 -15.91 -25.69 -42.68
C VAL A 96 -15.93 -24.63 -43.77
N GLY A 97 -15.01 -23.68 -43.72
CA GLY A 97 -14.74 -22.75 -44.82
C GLY A 97 -13.24 -22.46 -44.93
N SER A 98 -12.55 -23.23 -45.74
CA SER A 98 -11.16 -23.08 -46.11
C SER A 98 -10.96 -21.87 -47.02
N GLN A 99 -10.12 -20.89 -46.63
CA GLN A 99 -9.47 -19.99 -47.59
C GLN A 99 -7.98 -20.02 -47.40
N GLN A 100 -7.30 -20.49 -48.45
CA GLN A 100 -5.88 -20.49 -48.65
C GLN A 100 -5.40 -19.04 -48.84
N TYR A 101 -4.40 -18.61 -48.11
CA TYR A 101 -3.58 -17.44 -48.45
C TYR A 101 -2.21 -17.86 -48.87
N THR A 102 -1.88 -17.41 -50.05
CA THR A 102 -0.64 -17.67 -50.82
C THR A 102 0.54 -16.94 -50.18
N HIS A 103 1.68 -17.66 -50.16
CA HIS A 103 3.00 -17.16 -49.77
C HIS A 103 3.44 -16.01 -50.68
N HIS A 104 3.87 -14.90 -50.06
CA HIS A 104 4.79 -13.94 -50.65
C HIS A 104 6.13 -13.99 -49.92
N THR A 105 7.16 -14.24 -50.69
CA THR A 105 8.60 -14.26 -50.35
C THR A 105 9.04 -12.87 -49.87
N PRO A 106 9.83 -12.73 -48.80
CA PRO A 106 10.38 -11.43 -48.38
C PRO A 106 11.67 -11.11 -49.11
N ILE A 107 11.77 -9.87 -49.56
CA ILE A 107 12.95 -9.23 -50.14
C ILE A 107 13.92 -8.89 -48.98
N ASN A 108 15.17 -9.39 -49.09
CA ASN A 108 16.28 -9.00 -48.23
C ASN A 108 16.55 -7.49 -48.30
N ARG A 109 16.51 -6.85 -47.12
CA ARG A 109 17.22 -5.60 -46.84
C ARG A 109 18.03 -5.82 -45.56
N GLU A 110 19.33 -5.81 -45.70
CA GLU A 110 20.29 -5.68 -44.61
C GLU A 110 20.16 -4.24 -44.06
N ASP A 111 19.58 -4.10 -42.87
CA ASP A 111 19.68 -2.90 -42.04
C ASP A 111 20.17 -3.32 -40.66
N ASN A 112 21.34 -2.80 -40.30
CA ASN A 112 21.95 -2.92 -38.98
C ASN A 112 21.01 -2.30 -37.93
N HIS A 113 20.21 -3.13 -37.28
CA HIS A 113 19.59 -2.80 -36.02
C HIS A 113 20.32 -3.55 -34.89
N ASN A 114 20.75 -2.82 -33.87
CA ASN A 114 21.08 -3.39 -32.57
C ASN A 114 19.86 -4.18 -32.11
N ASP A 115 19.87 -5.49 -32.37
CA ASP A 115 18.88 -6.42 -31.89
C ASP A 115 18.94 -6.44 -30.36
N ILE A 116 17.95 -5.82 -29.71
CA ILE A 116 17.60 -6.19 -28.37
C ILE A 116 17.10 -7.63 -28.47
N VAL A 117 17.96 -8.56 -28.07
CA VAL A 117 17.66 -10.00 -28.04
C VAL A 117 16.53 -10.23 -27.05
N TYR A 118 15.30 -10.20 -27.53
CA TYR A 118 14.18 -10.77 -26.78
C TYR A 118 14.45 -12.27 -26.65
N GLY A 119 14.68 -12.72 -25.42
CA GLY A 119 14.92 -14.14 -25.14
C GLY A 119 13.80 -15.01 -25.71
N ASP A 120 14.09 -16.26 -25.96
CA ASP A 120 13.17 -17.25 -26.52
C ASP A 120 11.80 -17.18 -25.81
N LEU A 121 10.75 -16.74 -26.53
CA LEU A 121 9.39 -16.58 -26.03
C LEU A 121 8.75 -17.93 -25.61
N SER A 122 9.37 -19.05 -25.93
CA SER A 122 8.96 -20.39 -25.48
C SER A 122 9.31 -20.67 -24.02
N ILE A 123 10.21 -19.89 -23.41
CA ILE A 123 10.65 -20.04 -22.03
C ILE A 123 9.89 -19.03 -21.14
N PRO A 124 9.33 -19.44 -19.99
CA PRO A 124 8.71 -18.52 -19.04
C PRO A 124 9.66 -17.37 -18.66
N TYR A 125 9.10 -16.18 -18.46
CA TYR A 125 9.89 -15.05 -17.99
C TYR A 125 10.30 -15.27 -16.53
N ASP A 126 11.58 -15.13 -16.25
CA ASP A 126 12.07 -15.13 -14.88
C ASP A 126 12.41 -13.70 -14.45
N PRO A 127 11.65 -13.10 -13.52
CA PRO A 127 11.91 -11.74 -13.05
C PRO A 127 13.22 -11.60 -12.27
N LYS A 128 13.81 -12.71 -11.81
CA LYS A 128 15.05 -12.74 -11.03
C LYS A 128 16.30 -12.75 -11.90
N LYS A 129 16.15 -12.93 -13.22
CA LYS A 129 17.26 -13.08 -14.16
C LYS A 129 18.21 -11.88 -14.19
N ASP A 130 17.70 -10.66 -13.96
CA ASP A 130 18.52 -9.44 -13.95
C ASP A 130 19.50 -9.39 -12.76
N LEU A 131 19.18 -10.11 -11.67
CA LEU A 131 20.01 -10.27 -10.48
C LEU A 131 20.10 -11.76 -10.11
N GLU A 132 20.49 -12.61 -11.07
CA GLU A 132 20.55 -14.08 -10.93
C GLU A 132 21.46 -14.52 -9.78
N ASN A 133 22.51 -13.75 -9.51
CA ASN A 133 23.49 -14.02 -8.46
C ASN A 133 23.10 -13.44 -7.09
N TYR A 134 21.89 -12.91 -6.93
CA TYR A 134 21.45 -12.38 -5.63
C TYR A 134 21.25 -13.50 -4.61
N HIS A 135 21.89 -13.38 -3.47
CA HIS A 135 21.76 -14.29 -2.33
C HIS A 135 20.97 -13.64 -1.21
N TYR A 136 19.97 -14.37 -0.69
CA TYR A 136 19.22 -13.94 0.47
C TYR A 136 20.12 -13.82 1.71
N PRO A 137 19.84 -12.87 2.63
CA PRO A 137 20.58 -12.75 3.88
C PRO A 137 20.55 -14.06 4.67
N THR A 138 21.68 -14.41 5.28
CA THR A 138 21.80 -15.61 6.12
C THR A 138 21.44 -15.30 7.57
N PHE A 139 20.98 -16.31 8.32
CA PHE A 139 20.61 -16.12 9.73
C PHE A 139 21.79 -15.85 10.65
N ASP A 140 23.02 -16.09 10.21
CA ASP A 140 24.24 -15.78 10.98
C ASP A 140 24.52 -14.28 11.09
N LEU A 141 23.85 -13.45 10.28
CA LEU A 141 23.89 -11.98 10.39
C LEU A 141 23.05 -11.47 11.59
N LEU A 142 22.18 -12.32 12.13
CA LEU A 142 21.33 -12.00 13.28
C LEU A 142 21.88 -12.59 14.56
N ARG A 143 21.72 -11.86 15.66
CA ARG A 143 22.18 -12.32 16.98
C ARG A 143 21.26 -13.38 17.57
N LYS A 144 21.90 -14.39 18.13
CA LYS A 144 21.22 -15.40 18.95
C LYS A 144 21.23 -14.91 20.39
N TYR A 145 20.06 -14.58 20.89
CA TYR A 145 19.90 -14.28 22.31
C TYR A 145 19.66 -15.60 23.06
N ASP A 146 20.29 -15.75 24.21
CA ASP A 146 20.11 -16.95 25.05
C ASP A 146 18.64 -17.07 25.49
N ASN A 147 17.89 -17.84 24.74
CA ASN A 147 16.50 -18.17 25.04
C ASN A 147 16.35 -19.29 26.06
N THR A 148 17.32 -19.48 26.95
CA THR A 148 17.10 -20.29 28.13
C THR A 148 16.08 -19.56 29.01
N SER A 149 14.80 -19.59 28.58
CA SER A 149 13.71 -19.39 29.52
C SER A 149 13.90 -20.48 30.58
N HIS A 150 14.58 -20.13 31.68
CA HIS A 150 14.50 -20.94 32.90
C HIS A 150 13.02 -20.90 33.28
N ILE A 151 12.29 -21.93 32.78
CA ILE A 151 10.95 -22.22 33.27
C ILE A 151 11.14 -22.60 34.71
N ASP A 152 10.99 -21.63 35.58
CA ASP A 152 11.03 -21.92 37.02
C ASP A 152 9.72 -22.62 37.38
N ILE A 153 9.80 -23.97 37.34
CA ILE A 153 8.64 -24.82 37.60
C ILE A 153 8.14 -24.60 39.03
N GLU A 154 9.04 -24.29 39.97
CA GLU A 154 8.69 -23.99 41.36
C GLU A 154 7.90 -22.68 41.46
N GLU A 155 8.35 -21.64 40.78
CA GLU A 155 7.64 -20.36 40.70
C GLU A 155 6.23 -20.55 40.12
N GLN A 156 6.12 -21.28 39.02
CA GLN A 156 4.82 -21.53 38.37
C GLN A 156 3.88 -22.32 39.28
N GLN A 157 4.37 -23.32 39.99
CA GLN A 157 3.55 -24.06 40.92
C GLN A 157 3.13 -23.21 42.12
N ALA A 158 4.04 -22.39 42.63
CA ALA A 158 3.73 -21.44 43.68
C ALA A 158 2.65 -20.42 43.22
N ASN A 159 2.77 -19.86 42.03
CA ASN A 159 1.80 -18.93 41.47
C ASN A 159 0.43 -19.59 41.22
N LYS A 160 0.39 -20.84 40.73
CA LYS A 160 -0.86 -21.60 40.63
C LYS A 160 -1.56 -21.73 41.97
N ASN A 161 -0.84 -22.08 43.02
CA ASN A 161 -1.40 -22.24 44.36
C ASN A 161 -1.93 -20.89 44.87
N ARG A 162 -1.14 -19.82 44.75
CA ARG A 162 -1.57 -18.46 45.16
C ARG A 162 -2.83 -17.99 44.42
N ILE A 163 -2.92 -18.25 43.11
CA ILE A 163 -4.13 -17.91 42.32
C ILE A 163 -5.35 -18.67 42.83
N VAL A 164 -5.20 -20.01 43.06
CA VAL A 164 -6.31 -20.82 43.55
C VAL A 164 -6.74 -20.39 44.95
N ASP A 165 -5.80 -20.09 45.84
CA ASP A 165 -6.08 -19.62 47.21
C ASP A 165 -6.73 -18.26 47.21
N ALA A 166 -6.26 -17.33 46.37
CA ALA A 166 -6.90 -16.00 46.22
C ALA A 166 -8.34 -16.14 45.72
N LEU A 167 -8.57 -16.88 44.65
CA LEU A 167 -9.90 -17.13 44.12
C LEU A 167 -10.84 -17.83 45.12
N TRP A 168 -10.32 -18.77 45.88
CA TRP A 168 -11.05 -19.47 46.93
C TRP A 168 -11.55 -18.49 48.01
N ASN A 169 -10.70 -17.55 48.43
CA ASN A 169 -11.05 -16.53 49.44
C ASN A 169 -12.21 -15.63 48.98
N PHE A 170 -12.33 -15.43 47.65
CA PHE A 170 -13.46 -14.68 47.04
C PHE A 170 -14.68 -15.56 46.68
N GLY A 171 -14.63 -16.84 47.09
CA GLY A 171 -15.72 -17.80 46.85
C GLY A 171 -15.83 -18.29 45.42
N VAL A 172 -14.73 -18.22 44.66
CA VAL A 172 -14.60 -18.73 43.30
C VAL A 172 -13.85 -20.06 43.31
N VAL A 173 -14.57 -21.16 43.09
CA VAL A 173 -14.00 -22.51 43.10
C VAL A 173 -13.47 -22.85 41.71
N VAL A 174 -12.17 -23.17 41.63
CA VAL A 174 -11.46 -23.59 40.42
C VAL A 174 -11.48 -25.11 40.29
N SER A 175 -11.86 -25.62 39.12
CA SER A 175 -11.83 -27.05 38.81
C SER A 175 -10.45 -27.48 38.28
N THR A 176 -9.90 -26.73 37.32
CA THR A 176 -8.57 -27.00 36.78
C THR A 176 -7.82 -25.71 36.49
N ILE A 177 -6.49 -25.74 36.62
CA ILE A 177 -5.59 -24.65 36.25
C ILE A 177 -4.42 -25.18 35.45
N LYS A 178 -4.19 -24.61 34.25
CA LYS A 178 -3.05 -24.94 33.40
C LYS A 178 -2.23 -23.67 33.20
N ALA A 179 -0.91 -23.76 33.19
CA ALA A 179 -0.02 -22.66 32.87
C ALA A 179 0.60 -22.87 31.49
N SER A 180 0.55 -21.83 30.68
CA SER A 180 1.27 -21.69 29.40
C SER A 180 2.25 -20.53 29.51
N VAL A 181 3.56 -20.83 29.45
CA VAL A 181 4.60 -19.83 29.62
C VAL A 181 4.90 -19.17 28.30
N GLY A 182 4.59 -17.87 28.20
CA GLY A 182 4.96 -17.02 27.11
C GLY A 182 6.27 -16.26 27.36
N PRO A 183 6.70 -15.44 26.39
CA PRO A 183 7.97 -14.72 26.52
C PRO A 183 7.99 -13.70 27.68
N ARG A 184 6.89 -13.00 27.92
CA ARG A 184 6.78 -11.95 28.95
C ARG A 184 5.72 -12.20 29.99
N VAL A 185 4.67 -12.93 29.60
CA VAL A 185 3.55 -13.27 30.50
C VAL A 185 3.35 -14.77 30.51
N THR A 186 2.92 -15.28 31.66
CA THR A 186 2.43 -16.67 31.80
C THR A 186 0.90 -16.60 31.83
N LEU A 187 0.26 -17.33 30.92
CA LEU A 187 -1.19 -17.49 30.88
C LEU A 187 -1.61 -18.66 31.75
N TYR A 188 -2.35 -18.39 32.83
CA TYR A 188 -3.02 -19.38 33.63
C TYR A 188 -4.45 -19.60 33.13
N GLU A 189 -4.67 -20.68 32.42
CA GLU A 189 -5.98 -21.08 31.90
C GLU A 189 -6.77 -21.81 32.98
N ILE A 190 -7.91 -21.25 33.36
CA ILE A 190 -8.73 -21.70 34.50
C ILE A 190 -10.08 -22.18 34.00
N THR A 191 -10.49 -23.36 34.53
CA THR A 191 -11.87 -23.85 34.41
C THR A 191 -12.56 -23.75 35.77
N LEU A 192 -13.68 -23.06 35.81
CA LEU A 192 -14.47 -22.93 37.04
C LEU A 192 -15.24 -24.21 37.36
N ALA A 193 -15.52 -24.43 38.63
CA ALA A 193 -16.40 -25.51 39.05
C ALA A 193 -17.85 -25.26 38.58
N PRO A 194 -18.65 -26.31 38.30
CA PRO A 194 -20.03 -26.19 37.90
C PRO A 194 -20.83 -25.32 38.87
N GLY A 195 -21.59 -24.33 38.32
CA GLY A 195 -22.42 -23.44 39.13
C GLY A 195 -21.72 -22.17 39.59
N VAL A 196 -20.42 -21.98 39.31
CA VAL A 196 -19.71 -20.71 39.59
C VAL A 196 -19.87 -19.76 38.41
N ASN A 197 -20.30 -18.52 38.72
CA ASN A 197 -20.47 -17.49 37.67
C ASN A 197 -19.16 -16.76 37.41
N ALA A 198 -18.74 -16.73 36.13
CA ALA A 198 -17.52 -16.07 35.66
C ALA A 198 -17.51 -14.54 35.95
N SER A 199 -18.69 -13.90 36.01
CA SER A 199 -18.78 -12.47 36.33
C SER A 199 -18.25 -12.09 37.73
N ARG A 200 -18.04 -13.06 38.61
CA ARG A 200 -17.42 -12.82 39.92
C ARG A 200 -15.92 -12.53 39.84
N LEU A 201 -15.29 -12.86 38.73
CA LEU A 201 -13.88 -12.59 38.52
C LEU A 201 -13.60 -11.17 38.04
N GLY A 202 -14.60 -10.51 37.46
CA GLY A 202 -14.44 -9.12 37.05
C GLY A 202 -14.17 -8.21 38.25
N GLY A 203 -13.04 -7.50 38.20
CA GLY A 203 -12.59 -6.61 39.26
C GLY A 203 -11.73 -7.26 40.34
N LEU A 204 -11.31 -8.54 40.17
CA LEU A 204 -10.36 -9.21 41.06
C LEU A 204 -8.89 -9.11 40.59
N GLU A 205 -8.63 -8.35 39.53
CA GLU A 205 -7.27 -8.17 38.95
C GLU A 205 -6.29 -7.67 40.01
N ASP A 206 -6.66 -6.62 40.74
CA ASP A 206 -5.82 -6.02 41.78
C ASP A 206 -5.60 -6.95 42.97
N ASP A 207 -6.62 -7.69 43.38
CA ASP A 207 -6.55 -8.62 44.50
C ASP A 207 -5.61 -9.82 44.16
N ILE A 208 -5.71 -10.33 42.92
CA ILE A 208 -4.83 -11.40 42.44
C ILE A 208 -3.41 -10.85 42.25
N ALA A 209 -3.25 -9.63 41.72
CA ALA A 209 -1.95 -8.98 41.60
C ALA A 209 -1.26 -8.84 42.97
N LEU A 210 -2.01 -8.44 44.00
CA LEU A 210 -1.51 -8.34 45.37
C LEU A 210 -1.10 -9.71 45.90
N ALA A 211 -1.92 -10.75 45.71
CA ALA A 211 -1.62 -12.11 46.15
C ALA A 211 -0.37 -12.70 45.49
N LEU A 212 -0.14 -12.34 44.23
CA LEU A 212 1.03 -12.78 43.44
C LEU A 212 2.25 -11.86 43.65
N SER A 213 2.10 -10.73 44.34
CA SER A 213 3.11 -9.67 44.42
C SER A 213 3.59 -9.21 43.03
N SER A 214 2.67 -9.14 42.07
CA SER A 214 2.91 -8.81 40.68
C SER A 214 2.14 -7.55 40.30
N HIS A 215 2.60 -6.85 39.28
CA HIS A 215 1.90 -5.71 38.69
C HIS A 215 1.25 -6.11 37.38
N ASN A 216 0.17 -5.44 36.98
CA ASN A 216 -0.49 -5.61 35.68
C ASN A 216 -0.94 -7.07 35.40
N VAL A 217 -1.63 -7.67 36.36
CA VAL A 217 -2.35 -8.94 36.13
C VAL A 217 -3.63 -8.65 35.37
N GLN A 218 -3.90 -9.40 34.29
CA GLN A 218 -5.11 -9.24 33.49
C GLN A 218 -5.97 -10.51 33.54
N ILE A 219 -7.30 -10.33 33.56
CA ILE A 219 -8.24 -11.44 33.50
C ILE A 219 -9.00 -11.41 32.17
N LEU A 220 -8.83 -12.45 31.37
CA LEU A 220 -9.51 -12.65 30.09
C LEU A 220 -10.76 -13.50 30.27
N ILE A 221 -11.95 -12.93 30.07
CA ILE A 221 -13.23 -13.65 30.23
C ILE A 221 -14.10 -13.47 28.97
N PRO A 222 -14.31 -14.51 28.16
CA PRO A 222 -13.53 -15.74 28.05
C PRO A 222 -12.23 -15.56 27.27
N ILE A 223 -11.33 -16.55 27.28
CA ILE A 223 -10.21 -16.60 26.33
C ILE A 223 -10.81 -16.73 24.92
N PRO A 224 -10.44 -15.87 23.94
CA PRO A 224 -10.94 -15.93 22.59
C PRO A 224 -10.76 -17.33 21.97
N GLY A 225 -11.85 -17.90 21.44
CA GLY A 225 -11.86 -19.26 20.86
C GLY A 225 -11.84 -20.42 21.86
N LYS A 226 -11.78 -20.15 23.18
CA LYS A 226 -11.84 -21.16 24.23
C LYS A 226 -12.95 -20.79 25.23
N GLY A 227 -13.63 -21.76 25.77
CA GLY A 227 -14.66 -21.56 26.80
C GLY A 227 -14.09 -21.46 28.23
N THR A 228 -12.82 -21.09 28.37
CA THR A 228 -12.06 -21.01 29.62
C THR A 228 -11.70 -19.57 29.95
N ILE A 229 -11.26 -19.32 31.17
CA ILE A 229 -10.83 -18.02 31.66
C ILE A 229 -9.31 -17.99 31.71
N GLY A 230 -8.71 -16.90 31.27
CA GLY A 230 -7.28 -16.66 31.34
C GLY A 230 -6.92 -15.66 32.43
N ILE A 231 -5.86 -15.94 33.18
CA ILE A 231 -5.19 -14.96 34.03
C ILE A 231 -3.77 -14.80 33.50
N GLU A 232 -3.46 -13.62 32.98
CA GLU A 232 -2.14 -13.25 32.50
C GLU A 232 -1.33 -12.66 33.64
N VAL A 233 -0.19 -13.28 33.94
CA VAL A 233 0.72 -12.85 34.99
C VAL A 233 2.08 -12.52 34.35
N PRO A 234 2.63 -11.32 34.54
CA PRO A 234 3.96 -10.97 34.07
C PRO A 234 5.05 -11.89 34.63
N ASN A 235 5.97 -12.32 33.79
CA ASN A 235 7.11 -13.12 34.18
C ASN A 235 8.13 -12.26 34.95
N ILE A 236 8.68 -12.77 36.06
CA ILE A 236 9.74 -12.08 36.82
C ILE A 236 10.99 -11.89 35.93
N ARG A 237 11.29 -12.88 35.09
CA ARG A 237 12.40 -12.87 34.15
C ARG A 237 11.88 -13.03 32.72
N PRO A 238 11.53 -11.92 32.02
CA PRO A 238 11.06 -12.00 30.65
C PRO A 238 12.19 -12.44 29.71
N SER A 239 11.87 -13.30 28.73
CA SER A 239 12.80 -13.68 27.67
C SER A 239 12.72 -12.74 26.49
N ILE A 240 13.85 -12.50 25.84
CA ILE A 240 13.92 -11.73 24.59
C ILE A 240 13.52 -12.66 23.44
N VAL A 241 12.55 -12.22 22.63
CA VAL A 241 12.20 -12.93 21.40
C VAL A 241 13.12 -12.37 20.29
N SER A 242 14.16 -13.10 19.92
CA SER A 242 15.05 -12.68 18.82
C SER A 242 14.37 -12.82 17.46
N LEU A 243 14.68 -11.92 16.53
CA LEU A 243 14.22 -12.03 15.15
C LEU A 243 14.75 -13.32 14.51
N GLU A 244 16.00 -13.71 14.77
CA GLU A 244 16.57 -14.97 14.30
C GLU A 244 15.70 -16.18 14.71
N SER A 245 15.26 -16.24 15.97
CA SER A 245 14.47 -17.36 16.47
C SER A 245 13.10 -17.54 15.80
N ILE A 246 12.62 -16.49 15.12
CA ILE A 246 11.35 -16.49 14.39
C ILE A 246 11.57 -16.83 12.92
N LEU A 247 12.51 -16.13 12.27
CA LEU A 247 12.80 -16.33 10.85
C LEU A 247 13.40 -17.71 10.57
N ASN A 248 14.11 -18.29 11.52
CA ASN A 248 14.70 -19.64 11.43
C ASN A 248 13.69 -20.78 11.67
N THR A 249 12.40 -20.47 11.88
CA THR A 249 11.37 -21.51 12.04
C THR A 249 10.93 -22.09 10.70
N LYS A 250 10.59 -23.39 10.70
CA LYS A 250 10.00 -24.04 9.52
C LYS A 250 8.75 -23.31 9.04
N GLN A 251 7.93 -22.81 9.97
CA GLN A 251 6.72 -22.08 9.66
C GLN A 251 6.98 -20.84 8.78
N PHE A 252 8.08 -20.11 9.03
CA PHE A 252 8.47 -18.96 8.21
C PHE A 252 9.18 -19.40 6.92
N GLN A 253 10.08 -20.37 6.99
CA GLN A 253 10.86 -20.79 5.83
C GLN A 253 9.99 -21.46 4.74
N GLU A 254 9.01 -22.27 5.15
CA GLU A 254 8.15 -23.04 4.24
C GLU A 254 6.84 -22.29 3.90
N THR A 255 6.66 -21.07 4.40
CA THR A 255 5.41 -20.32 4.14
C THR A 255 5.23 -20.01 2.65
N THR A 256 3.99 -20.16 2.20
CA THR A 256 3.53 -19.80 0.85
C THR A 256 2.89 -18.40 0.79
N MET A 257 2.98 -17.62 1.86
CA MET A 257 2.48 -16.26 1.90
C MET A 257 3.25 -15.37 0.93
N GLU A 258 2.55 -14.46 0.26
CA GLU A 258 3.18 -13.55 -0.69
C GLU A 258 4.11 -12.54 -0.02
N LEU A 259 3.66 -11.89 1.04
CA LEU A 259 4.46 -10.92 1.81
C LEU A 259 4.42 -11.30 3.31
N PRO A 260 5.18 -12.33 3.73
CA PRO A 260 5.14 -12.79 5.11
C PRO A 260 5.86 -11.83 6.05
N CYS A 261 5.14 -11.32 7.04
CA CYS A 261 5.68 -10.53 8.13
C CYS A 261 5.68 -11.38 9.41
N ALA A 262 6.84 -11.78 9.85
CA ALA A 262 7.03 -12.48 11.12
C ALA A 262 7.31 -11.45 12.21
N ILE A 263 6.30 -11.16 13.06
CA ILE A 263 6.38 -10.00 13.94
C ILE A 263 6.74 -10.34 15.38
N GLY A 264 6.53 -11.58 15.81
CA GLY A 264 6.79 -11.93 17.21
C GLY A 264 6.28 -13.30 17.63
N LYS A 265 6.05 -13.46 18.93
CA LYS A 265 5.44 -14.65 19.52
C LYS A 265 4.20 -14.29 20.34
N THR A 266 3.19 -15.15 20.27
CA THR A 266 1.99 -15.04 21.10
C THR A 266 2.27 -15.33 22.57
N ILE A 267 1.31 -15.07 23.44
CA ILE A 267 1.38 -15.44 24.86
C ILE A 267 1.49 -16.96 25.08
N THR A 268 1.13 -17.78 24.10
CA THR A 268 1.33 -19.24 24.11
C THR A 268 2.66 -19.67 23.53
N ASN A 269 3.58 -18.73 23.27
CA ASN A 269 4.91 -18.93 22.69
C ASN A 269 4.92 -19.45 21.23
N GLU A 270 3.80 -19.31 20.52
CA GLU A 270 3.69 -19.65 19.10
C GLU A 270 4.18 -18.49 18.24
N VAL A 271 4.90 -18.78 17.14
CA VAL A 271 5.36 -17.75 16.21
C VAL A 271 4.18 -17.13 15.49
N PHE A 272 4.11 -15.80 15.51
CA PHE A 272 3.05 -15.04 14.87
C PHE A 272 3.54 -14.45 13.54
N ILE A 273 2.98 -14.97 12.45
CA ILE A 273 3.28 -14.57 11.08
C ILE A 273 1.96 -14.21 10.38
N PHE A 274 1.95 -13.14 9.66
CA PHE A 274 0.79 -12.76 8.83
C PHE A 274 1.25 -12.35 7.43
N ASP A 275 0.32 -12.41 6.47
CA ASP A 275 0.54 -11.99 5.09
C ASP A 275 0.10 -10.54 4.90
N LEU A 276 1.03 -9.64 4.55
CA LEU A 276 0.74 -8.23 4.32
C LEU A 276 -0.26 -8.04 3.17
N THR A 277 -0.32 -8.94 2.19
CA THR A 277 -1.32 -8.86 1.10
C THR A 277 -2.75 -9.09 1.59
N LYS A 278 -2.91 -9.83 2.70
CA LYS A 278 -4.21 -10.07 3.37
C LYS A 278 -4.52 -9.00 4.42
N ALA A 279 -3.47 -8.39 4.99
CA ALA A 279 -3.51 -7.24 5.88
C ALA A 279 -2.91 -6.01 5.16
N PRO A 280 -3.56 -5.50 4.11
CA PRO A 280 -2.90 -4.67 3.09
C PRO A 280 -2.39 -3.33 3.57
N HIS A 281 -2.98 -2.79 4.64
CA HIS A 281 -2.61 -1.50 5.22
C HIS A 281 -2.65 -1.63 6.73
N ILE A 282 -1.54 -1.27 7.37
CA ILE A 282 -1.32 -1.43 8.81
C ILE A 282 -1.13 -0.07 9.45
N LEU A 283 -1.87 0.18 10.52
CA LEU A 283 -1.70 1.34 11.38
C LEU A 283 -1.10 0.89 12.71
N ILE A 284 -0.01 1.52 13.10
CA ILE A 284 0.75 1.21 14.32
C ILE A 284 0.74 2.44 15.24
N ALA A 285 0.39 2.23 16.51
CA ALA A 285 0.50 3.28 17.51
C ALA A 285 1.24 2.79 18.74
N GLY A 286 1.82 3.72 19.49
CA GLY A 286 2.48 3.44 20.76
C GLY A 286 3.39 4.58 21.20
N SER A 287 3.58 4.72 22.49
CA SER A 287 4.48 5.75 23.05
C SER A 287 5.94 5.53 22.62
N THR A 288 6.73 6.56 22.72
CA THR A 288 8.17 6.50 22.41
C THR A 288 8.86 5.43 23.27
N GLY A 289 9.73 4.64 22.65
CA GLY A 289 10.48 3.58 23.34
C GLY A 289 9.68 2.30 23.63
N GLN A 290 8.41 2.19 23.20
CA GLN A 290 7.60 1.00 23.48
C GLN A 290 7.74 -0.13 22.43
N GLY A 291 8.47 0.10 21.32
CA GLY A 291 8.81 -0.94 20.35
C GLY A 291 8.32 -0.71 18.92
N LYS A 292 7.73 0.47 18.59
CA LYS A 292 7.25 0.79 17.23
C LYS A 292 8.34 0.63 16.16
N SER A 293 9.47 1.33 16.31
CA SER A 293 10.57 1.28 15.35
C SER A 293 11.14 -0.13 15.20
N ILE A 294 11.24 -0.88 16.30
CA ILE A 294 11.65 -2.29 16.25
C ILE A 294 10.66 -3.12 15.44
N ALA A 295 9.35 -2.89 15.58
CA ALA A 295 8.36 -3.60 14.81
C ALA A 295 8.41 -3.26 13.32
N LEU A 296 8.63 -1.99 12.96
CA LEU A 296 8.84 -1.58 11.58
C LEU A 296 10.06 -2.29 10.98
N ASN A 297 11.19 -2.26 11.69
CA ASN A 297 12.41 -2.95 11.27
C ASN A 297 12.18 -4.47 11.18
N THR A 298 11.47 -5.09 12.14
CA THR A 298 11.13 -6.51 12.12
C THR A 298 10.33 -6.90 10.87
N MET A 299 9.36 -6.06 10.46
CA MET A 299 8.57 -6.31 9.25
C MET A 299 9.39 -6.14 7.98
N ILE A 300 10.19 -5.07 7.87
CA ILE A 300 11.10 -4.85 6.72
C ILE A 300 12.07 -6.02 6.62
N MET A 301 12.73 -6.40 7.72
CA MET A 301 13.68 -7.51 7.76
C MET A 301 13.02 -8.85 7.36
N SER A 302 11.80 -9.14 7.85
CA SER A 302 11.06 -10.35 7.45
C SER A 302 10.88 -10.42 5.92
N LEU A 303 10.60 -9.29 5.28
CA LEU A 303 10.42 -9.21 3.84
C LEU A 303 11.76 -9.33 3.09
N LEU A 304 12.84 -8.71 3.58
CA LEU A 304 14.19 -8.83 3.01
C LEU A 304 14.72 -10.27 3.04
N TYR A 305 14.40 -11.04 4.08
CA TYR A 305 14.79 -12.46 4.19
C TYR A 305 13.96 -13.38 3.28
N LYS A 306 12.87 -12.91 2.70
CA LYS A 306 11.95 -13.78 1.94
C LYS A 306 11.78 -13.39 0.48
N LYS A 307 11.96 -12.12 0.13
CA LYS A 307 11.68 -11.60 -1.21
C LYS A 307 12.95 -11.19 -1.95
N HIS A 308 12.91 -11.44 -3.25
CA HIS A 308 13.97 -11.02 -4.16
C HIS A 308 13.79 -9.53 -4.52
N PRO A 309 14.87 -8.77 -4.81
CA PRO A 309 14.77 -7.38 -5.24
C PRO A 309 13.86 -7.13 -6.44
N ALA A 310 13.75 -8.09 -7.35
CA ALA A 310 12.82 -8.01 -8.48
C ALA A 310 11.33 -8.13 -8.09
N GLU A 311 11.03 -8.70 -6.92
CA GLU A 311 9.66 -8.98 -6.47
C GLU A 311 9.11 -7.93 -5.52
N LEU A 312 10.00 -7.14 -4.88
CA LEU A 312 9.64 -6.20 -3.80
C LEU A 312 10.44 -4.92 -3.88
N LYS A 313 9.77 -3.80 -3.66
CA LYS A 313 10.37 -2.47 -3.48
C LYS A 313 9.79 -1.79 -2.24
N PHE A 314 10.61 -0.96 -1.59
CA PHE A 314 10.20 -0.14 -0.44
C PHE A 314 10.22 1.34 -0.79
N VAL A 315 9.25 2.06 -0.26
CA VAL A 315 9.26 3.52 -0.14
C VAL A 315 9.29 3.83 1.35
N LEU A 316 10.35 4.48 1.81
CA LEU A 316 10.60 4.74 3.23
C LEU A 316 10.49 6.24 3.51
N MET A 317 9.62 6.60 4.45
CA MET A 317 9.38 7.98 4.87
C MET A 317 9.64 8.11 6.37
N ASP A 318 10.58 8.98 6.72
CA ASP A 318 11.03 9.21 8.09
C ASP A 318 11.37 10.69 8.26
N PRO A 319 10.51 11.48 8.94
CA PRO A 319 10.69 12.94 9.06
C PRO A 319 11.99 13.34 9.75
N TYR A 320 12.56 12.44 10.55
CA TYR A 320 13.80 12.70 11.27
C TYR A 320 15.04 12.07 10.63
N GLY A 321 14.87 11.13 9.69
CA GLY A 321 15.96 10.40 9.03
C GLY A 321 16.77 9.47 9.95
N VAL A 322 16.26 9.16 11.14
CA VAL A 322 16.96 8.39 12.16
C VAL A 322 16.71 6.89 12.03
N GLU A 323 15.45 6.51 11.82
CA GLU A 323 15.04 5.10 11.83
C GLU A 323 15.36 4.40 10.49
N PHE A 324 15.19 5.09 9.36
CA PHE A 324 15.34 4.46 8.05
C PHE A 324 16.62 4.87 7.30
N GLY A 325 17.42 5.77 7.84
CA GLY A 325 18.67 6.21 7.19
C GLY A 325 19.62 5.06 6.82
N MET A 326 19.64 3.99 7.64
CA MET A 326 20.46 2.80 7.41
C MET A 326 20.07 1.99 6.16
N TYR A 327 18.82 2.08 5.70
CA TYR A 327 18.35 1.39 4.49
C TYR A 327 18.78 2.08 3.20
N ALA A 328 19.33 3.30 3.23
CA ALA A 328 19.83 3.96 2.04
C ALA A 328 20.94 3.14 1.33
N GLN A 329 21.62 2.24 2.05
CA GLN A 329 22.65 1.36 1.47
C GLN A 329 22.07 0.38 0.45
N ILE A 330 20.81 -0.05 0.57
CA ILE A 330 20.16 -1.02 -0.31
C ILE A 330 19.30 -0.36 -1.41
N THR A 331 19.60 0.91 -1.74
CA THR A 331 18.86 1.71 -2.73
C THR A 331 18.73 0.98 -4.06
N LYS A 332 19.84 0.45 -4.58
CA LYS A 332 19.88 -0.19 -5.89
C LYS A 332 19.14 -1.52 -5.95
N GLN A 333 18.92 -2.16 -4.82
CA GLN A 333 18.25 -3.45 -4.75
C GLN A 333 16.76 -3.29 -4.44
N PHE A 334 16.43 -2.59 -3.35
CA PHE A 334 15.09 -2.65 -2.79
C PHE A 334 14.33 -1.32 -2.71
N LEU A 335 14.96 -0.16 -2.90
CA LEU A 335 14.25 1.10 -2.73
C LEU A 335 13.61 1.62 -4.01
N ALA A 336 12.47 2.28 -3.85
CA ALA A 336 11.80 3.05 -4.89
C ALA A 336 11.77 4.53 -4.47
N SER A 337 12.07 5.42 -5.41
CA SER A 337 12.12 6.87 -5.17
C SER A 337 11.71 7.65 -6.41
N LEU A 338 11.43 8.92 -6.22
CA LEU A 338 11.32 9.86 -7.33
C LEU A 338 12.70 10.10 -7.96
N PRO A 339 12.75 10.35 -9.29
CA PRO A 339 13.98 10.80 -9.94
C PRO A 339 14.52 12.07 -9.26
N ASP A 340 15.84 12.14 -9.11
CA ASP A 340 16.55 13.31 -8.56
C ASP A 340 16.19 13.70 -7.11
N GLU A 341 15.42 12.88 -6.38
CA GLU A 341 15.09 13.10 -4.97
C GLU A 341 15.78 12.09 -4.05
N PRO A 342 15.97 12.44 -2.76
CA PRO A 342 16.50 11.51 -1.77
C PRO A 342 15.64 10.25 -1.65
N VAL A 343 16.29 9.10 -1.56
CA VAL A 343 15.60 7.78 -1.48
C VAL A 343 14.86 7.55 -0.16
N ILE A 344 15.28 8.23 0.91
CA ILE A 344 14.55 8.28 2.19
C ILE A 344 13.88 9.64 2.27
N VAL A 345 12.56 9.63 2.30
CA VAL A 345 11.74 10.85 2.32
C VAL A 345 11.71 11.43 3.73
N SER A 346 12.22 12.65 3.91
CA SER A 346 12.34 13.28 5.22
C SER A 346 11.55 14.57 5.40
N ASN A 347 11.03 15.17 4.33
CA ASN A 347 10.23 16.38 4.44
C ASN A 347 8.84 16.20 3.84
N SER A 348 7.89 17.03 4.30
CA SER A 348 6.48 16.91 3.93
C SER A 348 6.22 17.23 2.45
N GLY A 349 7.00 18.09 1.81
CA GLY A 349 6.88 18.37 0.38
C GLY A 349 7.22 17.14 -0.45
N GLN A 350 8.35 16.49 -0.16
CA GLN A 350 8.74 15.23 -0.80
C GLN A 350 7.74 14.10 -0.50
N ALA A 351 7.19 14.04 0.72
CA ALA A 351 6.18 13.07 1.07
C ALA A 351 4.93 13.22 0.21
N ILE A 352 4.45 14.46 0.00
CA ILE A 352 3.31 14.74 -0.87
C ILE A 352 3.62 14.32 -2.33
N SER A 353 4.76 14.72 -2.86
CA SER A 353 5.19 14.35 -4.22
C SER A 353 5.28 12.83 -4.39
N THR A 354 5.91 12.13 -3.45
CA THR A 354 6.05 10.67 -3.49
C THR A 354 4.69 9.95 -3.38
N LEU A 355 3.79 10.42 -2.50
CA LEU A 355 2.45 9.84 -2.36
C LEU A 355 1.59 10.06 -3.61
N ASN A 356 1.66 11.24 -4.23
CA ASN A 356 0.98 11.52 -5.50
C ASN A 356 1.53 10.66 -6.64
N SER A 357 2.85 10.48 -6.69
CA SER A 357 3.51 9.56 -7.62
C SER A 357 3.04 8.11 -7.45
N LEU A 358 2.91 7.64 -6.21
CA LEU A 358 2.36 6.31 -5.91
C LEU A 358 0.90 6.18 -6.35
N CYS A 359 0.11 7.24 -6.25
CA CYS A 359 -1.25 7.25 -6.80
C CYS A 359 -1.25 7.08 -8.32
N LYS A 360 -0.32 7.71 -9.03
CA LYS A 360 -0.16 7.52 -10.48
C LYS A 360 0.34 6.12 -10.83
N GLU A 361 1.33 5.60 -10.12
CA GLU A 361 1.77 4.21 -10.30
C GLU A 361 0.61 3.23 -10.08
N MET A 362 -0.23 3.48 -9.08
CA MET A 362 -1.46 2.71 -8.85
C MET A 362 -2.40 2.77 -10.05
N GLU A 363 -2.66 3.95 -10.62
CA GLU A 363 -3.53 4.15 -11.78
C GLU A 363 -2.95 3.46 -13.03
N ALA A 364 -1.66 3.61 -13.28
CA ALA A 364 -0.95 2.94 -14.37
C ALA A 364 -1.03 1.41 -14.23
N ARG A 365 -0.85 0.87 -13.03
CA ARG A 365 -1.02 -0.57 -12.76
C ARG A 365 -2.45 -1.04 -12.98
N TYR A 366 -3.46 -0.27 -12.58
CA TYR A 366 -4.86 -0.59 -12.88
C TYR A 366 -5.15 -0.63 -14.37
N TYR A 367 -4.56 0.29 -15.14
CA TYR A 367 -4.65 0.25 -16.59
C TYR A 367 -4.09 -1.07 -17.16
N LEU A 368 -2.91 -1.51 -16.71
CA LEU A 368 -2.31 -2.77 -17.14
C LEU A 368 -3.14 -4.00 -16.70
N LEU A 369 -3.70 -4.01 -15.48
CA LEU A 369 -4.63 -5.06 -15.03
C LEU A 369 -5.86 -5.14 -15.94
N LYS A 370 -6.43 -4.00 -16.32
CA LYS A 370 -7.58 -3.92 -17.22
C LYS A 370 -7.25 -4.45 -18.61
N MET A 371 -6.09 -4.07 -19.17
CA MET A 371 -5.60 -4.57 -20.47
C MET A 371 -5.39 -6.08 -20.45
N ALA A 372 -4.85 -6.62 -19.35
CA ALA A 372 -4.63 -8.04 -19.15
C ALA A 372 -5.91 -8.83 -18.79
N CYS A 373 -7.05 -8.16 -18.56
CA CYS A 373 -8.30 -8.78 -18.10
C CYS A 373 -8.13 -9.62 -16.82
N VAL A 374 -7.46 -9.06 -15.81
CA VAL A 374 -7.21 -9.70 -14.51
C VAL A 374 -7.65 -8.80 -13.35
N ARG A 375 -7.77 -9.38 -12.15
CA ARG A 375 -8.32 -8.68 -10.97
C ARG A 375 -7.27 -8.17 -10.00
N ASN A 376 -6.08 -8.74 -10.01
CA ASN A 376 -5.02 -8.44 -9.05
C ASN A 376 -3.63 -8.69 -9.64
N ILE A 377 -2.63 -8.17 -8.92
CA ILE A 377 -1.22 -8.27 -9.32
C ILE A 377 -0.72 -9.72 -9.44
N GLN A 378 -1.22 -10.66 -8.61
CA GLN A 378 -0.80 -12.06 -8.66
C GLN A 378 -1.22 -12.71 -9.98
N GLU A 379 -2.49 -12.55 -10.36
CA GLU A 379 -3.00 -13.05 -11.65
C GLU A 379 -2.25 -12.41 -12.82
N TYR A 380 -1.95 -11.10 -12.71
CA TYR A 380 -1.21 -10.37 -13.73
C TYR A 380 0.22 -10.89 -13.90
N ASN A 381 0.98 -10.94 -12.80
CA ASN A 381 2.37 -11.40 -12.81
C ASN A 381 2.46 -12.87 -13.28
N ASN A 382 1.50 -13.73 -12.89
CA ASN A 382 1.42 -15.10 -13.39
C ASN A 382 1.24 -15.15 -14.92
N LYS A 383 0.37 -14.32 -15.48
CA LYS A 383 0.21 -14.22 -16.94
C LYS A 383 1.49 -13.70 -17.61
N PHE A 384 2.14 -12.69 -17.00
CA PHE A 384 3.37 -12.13 -17.54
C PHE A 384 4.53 -13.14 -17.53
N VAL A 385 4.73 -13.84 -16.42
CA VAL A 385 5.73 -14.92 -16.29
C VAL A 385 5.50 -16.02 -17.33
N ASN A 386 4.24 -16.39 -17.57
CA ASN A 386 3.86 -17.38 -18.58
C ASN A 386 3.84 -16.82 -20.01
N ARG A 387 4.41 -15.63 -20.28
CA ARG A 387 4.47 -14.99 -21.61
C ARG A 387 3.12 -14.81 -22.31
N GLN A 388 2.03 -14.66 -21.53
CA GLN A 388 0.68 -14.42 -22.05
C GLN A 388 0.41 -12.92 -22.28
N LEU A 389 1.32 -12.05 -21.86
CA LEU A 389 1.23 -10.60 -22.01
C LEU A 389 2.40 -10.10 -22.83
N ASN A 390 2.12 -9.23 -23.82
CA ASN A 390 3.15 -8.72 -24.73
C ASN A 390 3.83 -7.48 -24.15
N PRO A 391 5.17 -7.49 -23.90
CA PRO A 391 5.91 -6.32 -23.43
C PRO A 391 5.89 -5.12 -24.40
N GLU A 392 5.77 -5.35 -25.72
CA GLU A 392 5.77 -4.28 -26.74
C GLU A 392 4.57 -3.33 -26.62
N ILE A 393 3.48 -3.78 -26.00
CA ILE A 393 2.29 -2.95 -25.71
C ILE A 393 2.29 -2.42 -24.27
N GLY A 394 3.46 -2.36 -23.63
CA GLY A 394 3.67 -1.75 -22.32
C GLY A 394 3.49 -2.67 -21.12
N HIS A 395 3.22 -3.98 -21.33
CA HIS A 395 3.18 -4.91 -20.19
C HIS A 395 4.57 -5.14 -19.61
N ARG A 396 4.66 -5.11 -18.28
CA ARG A 396 5.89 -5.31 -17.50
C ARG A 396 5.60 -6.15 -16.25
N PHE A 397 6.62 -6.81 -15.72
CA PHE A 397 6.50 -7.43 -14.40
C PHE A 397 6.32 -6.35 -13.33
N MET A 398 5.39 -6.54 -12.41
CA MET A 398 5.10 -5.58 -11.35
C MET A 398 5.62 -6.09 -10.01
N PRO A 399 6.67 -5.48 -9.43
CA PRO A 399 7.05 -5.77 -8.05
C PRO A 399 5.98 -5.26 -7.08
N TYR A 400 5.87 -5.91 -5.91
CA TYR A 400 5.14 -5.33 -4.79
C TYR A 400 5.84 -4.06 -4.31
N ILE A 401 5.08 -3.07 -3.88
CA ILE A 401 5.62 -1.86 -3.25
C ILE A 401 5.09 -1.77 -1.83
N VAL A 402 5.99 -1.69 -0.86
CA VAL A 402 5.64 -1.50 0.55
C VAL A 402 6.10 -0.11 0.98
N VAL A 403 5.12 0.74 1.29
CA VAL A 403 5.33 2.10 1.77
C VAL A 403 5.35 2.05 3.29
N VAL A 404 6.44 2.48 3.91
CA VAL A 404 6.58 2.53 5.37
C VAL A 404 6.75 3.98 5.78
N ILE A 405 5.83 4.48 6.60
CA ILE A 405 5.83 5.85 7.11
C ILE A 405 6.00 5.79 8.61
N ASP A 406 7.14 6.25 9.10
CA ASP A 406 7.33 6.46 10.52
C ASP A 406 6.87 7.86 10.93
N GLU A 407 6.36 7.99 12.14
CA GLU A 407 5.85 9.23 12.74
C GLU A 407 4.94 10.05 11.81
N TYR A 408 3.94 9.38 11.21
CA TYR A 408 2.92 9.97 10.33
C TYR A 408 2.28 11.24 10.90
N GLY A 409 2.12 11.30 12.23
CA GLY A 409 1.54 12.45 12.91
C GLY A 409 2.30 13.75 12.62
N ASP A 410 3.61 13.70 12.50
CA ASP A 410 4.43 14.90 12.29
C ASP A 410 4.22 15.44 10.85
N PHE A 411 4.06 14.58 9.85
CA PHE A 411 3.70 15.00 8.48
C PHE A 411 2.30 15.62 8.41
N ILE A 412 1.32 15.04 9.12
CA ILE A 412 -0.06 15.56 9.16
C ILE A 412 -0.14 16.91 9.87
N GLU A 413 0.57 17.09 10.98
CA GLU A 413 0.59 18.37 11.70
C GLU A 413 1.10 19.51 10.80
N GLU A 414 2.00 19.22 9.84
CA GLU A 414 2.57 20.23 8.94
C GLU A 414 1.69 20.54 7.73
N LYS A 415 1.12 19.52 7.05
CA LYS A 415 0.45 19.66 5.75
C LYS A 415 -1.00 19.17 5.71
N GLY A 416 -1.49 18.56 6.79
CA GLY A 416 -2.91 18.19 6.93
C GLY A 416 -3.45 17.36 5.77
N GLN A 417 -4.48 17.89 5.09
CA GLN A 417 -5.20 17.18 4.04
C GLN A 417 -4.36 16.86 2.79
N ASP A 418 -3.30 17.60 2.52
CA ASP A 418 -2.46 17.37 1.34
C ASP A 418 -1.73 16.02 1.43
N ILE A 419 -1.45 15.56 2.65
CA ILE A 419 -0.89 14.22 2.92
C ILE A 419 -1.97 13.17 3.14
N GLU A 420 -3.05 13.50 3.86
CA GLU A 420 -4.12 12.55 4.14
C GLU A 420 -4.81 12.06 2.86
N THR A 421 -5.09 12.97 1.92
CA THR A 421 -5.84 12.65 0.70
C THR A 421 -5.20 11.53 -0.13
N PRO A 422 -3.92 11.59 -0.53
CA PRO A 422 -3.29 10.51 -1.29
C PRO A 422 -3.14 9.22 -0.47
N ILE A 423 -2.91 9.29 0.84
CA ILE A 423 -2.87 8.10 1.71
C ILE A 423 -4.22 7.39 1.73
N VAL A 424 -5.32 8.12 1.88
CA VAL A 424 -6.67 7.54 1.85
C VAL A 424 -6.97 6.93 0.48
N GLN A 425 -6.58 7.59 -0.62
CA GLN A 425 -6.75 7.07 -1.97
C GLN A 425 -5.99 5.75 -2.18
N LEU A 426 -4.72 5.71 -1.78
CA LEU A 426 -3.90 4.49 -1.83
C LEU A 426 -4.50 3.39 -0.96
N ALA A 427 -4.90 3.70 0.28
CA ALA A 427 -5.47 2.71 1.18
C ALA A 427 -6.79 2.10 0.68
N GLN A 428 -7.58 2.87 -0.10
CA GLN A 428 -8.82 2.38 -0.70
C GLN A 428 -8.60 1.46 -1.90
N TYR A 429 -7.61 1.77 -2.73
CA TYR A 429 -7.52 1.16 -4.05
C TYR A 429 -6.22 0.37 -4.31
N ALA A 430 -5.12 0.64 -3.62
CA ALA A 430 -3.81 0.13 -3.99
C ALA A 430 -3.59 -1.38 -3.73
N ARG A 431 -4.42 -2.01 -2.90
CA ARG A 431 -4.32 -3.43 -2.55
C ARG A 431 -4.27 -4.34 -3.78
N ALA A 432 -5.16 -4.14 -4.75
CA ALA A 432 -5.27 -5.00 -5.92
C ALA A 432 -4.04 -4.92 -6.83
N VAL A 433 -3.36 -3.79 -6.84
CA VAL A 433 -2.17 -3.52 -7.65
C VAL A 433 -0.85 -3.76 -6.90
N GLY A 434 -0.92 -4.32 -5.69
CA GLY A 434 0.25 -4.74 -4.91
C GLY A 434 1.04 -3.59 -4.26
N ILE A 435 0.37 -2.48 -3.92
CA ILE A 435 0.95 -1.41 -3.12
C ILE A 435 0.33 -1.47 -1.72
N HIS A 436 1.17 -1.59 -0.69
CA HIS A 436 0.78 -1.77 0.70
C HIS A 436 1.40 -0.69 1.56
N MET A 437 0.72 -0.27 2.63
CA MET A 437 1.20 0.78 3.52
C MET A 437 1.29 0.31 4.96
N ILE A 438 2.34 0.73 5.65
CA ILE A 438 2.55 0.56 7.08
C ILE A 438 2.81 1.97 7.63
N ILE A 439 1.92 2.46 8.47
CA ILE A 439 1.99 3.82 9.03
C ILE A 439 2.14 3.72 10.54
N SER A 440 3.10 4.45 11.11
CA SER A 440 3.29 4.53 12.55
C SER A 440 3.04 5.92 13.09
N THR A 441 2.60 6.01 14.36
CA THR A 441 2.49 7.27 15.09
C THR A 441 2.70 7.08 16.60
N LYS A 442 3.27 8.10 17.24
CA LYS A 442 3.42 8.16 18.71
C LYS A 442 2.17 8.69 19.41
N ARG A 443 1.28 9.39 18.67
CA ARG A 443 0.10 10.07 19.18
C ARG A 443 -1.15 9.64 18.42
N PRO A 444 -1.89 8.63 18.90
CA PRO A 444 -3.10 8.15 18.24
C PRO A 444 -4.32 9.03 18.63
N THR A 445 -4.26 10.32 18.33
CA THR A 445 -5.40 11.24 18.51
C THR A 445 -6.33 11.22 17.31
N ASN A 446 -7.59 11.67 17.50
CA ASN A 446 -8.57 11.72 16.40
C ASN A 446 -8.18 12.72 15.30
N ASP A 447 -7.34 13.71 15.60
CA ASP A 447 -6.83 14.69 14.63
C ASP A 447 -5.77 14.08 13.72
N ILE A 448 -4.99 13.10 14.20
CA ILE A 448 -3.98 12.37 13.45
C ILE A 448 -4.58 11.12 12.80
N ILE A 449 -5.33 10.33 13.58
CA ILE A 449 -6.01 9.12 13.11
C ILE A 449 -7.47 9.45 12.83
N THR A 450 -7.73 10.09 11.71
CA THR A 450 -9.07 10.49 11.29
C THR A 450 -9.96 9.29 11.00
N GLY A 451 -11.27 9.54 10.94
CA GLY A 451 -12.23 8.50 10.55
C GLY A 451 -11.95 7.90 9.17
N SER A 452 -11.43 8.70 8.24
CA SER A 452 -11.04 8.28 6.89
C SER A 452 -9.86 7.31 6.92
N ILE A 453 -8.83 7.61 7.71
CA ILE A 453 -7.68 6.72 7.92
C ILE A 453 -8.13 5.41 8.59
N LYS A 454 -8.88 5.50 9.70
CA LYS A 454 -9.37 4.31 10.43
C LYS A 454 -10.18 3.35 9.55
N ALA A 455 -11.02 3.88 8.67
CA ALA A 455 -11.87 3.08 7.79
C ALA A 455 -11.06 2.27 6.75
N ASN A 456 -9.90 2.80 6.34
CA ASN A 456 -9.09 2.24 5.26
C ASN A 456 -7.87 1.43 5.76
N PHE A 457 -7.56 1.51 7.07
CA PHE A 457 -6.52 0.71 7.71
C PHE A 457 -7.16 -0.34 8.64
N PRO A 458 -7.55 -1.50 8.10
CA PRO A 458 -8.28 -2.50 8.87
C PRO A 458 -7.40 -3.26 9.86
N THR A 459 -6.09 -3.35 9.59
CA THR A 459 -5.14 -4.01 10.49
C THR A 459 -4.46 -2.98 11.37
N ARG A 460 -4.49 -3.22 12.68
CA ARG A 460 -4.02 -2.25 13.66
C ARG A 460 -3.15 -2.93 14.70
N ILE A 461 -2.11 -2.24 15.10
CA ILE A 461 -1.16 -2.68 16.12
C ILE A 461 -1.04 -1.55 17.14
N ALA A 462 -1.22 -1.87 18.41
CA ALA A 462 -0.94 -0.94 19.49
C ALA A 462 0.12 -1.51 20.41
N PHE A 463 1.20 -0.77 20.60
CA PHE A 463 2.12 -0.90 21.71
C PHE A 463 1.56 -0.13 22.91
N ARG A 464 2.26 -0.21 24.05
CA ARG A 464 1.81 0.48 25.25
C ARG A 464 1.53 1.95 24.98
N LEU A 465 0.35 2.39 25.38
CA LEU A 465 -0.14 3.75 25.33
C LEU A 465 -0.39 4.27 26.75
N PRO A 466 -0.30 5.60 26.99
CA PRO A 466 -0.48 6.15 28.33
C PRO A 466 -1.92 6.15 28.78
N GLU A 467 -2.87 6.34 27.85
CA GLU A 467 -4.27 6.56 28.14
C GLU A 467 -5.19 5.51 27.49
N ARG A 468 -6.25 5.16 28.18
CA ARG A 468 -7.29 4.27 27.67
C ARG A 468 -7.97 4.81 26.41
N ILE A 469 -8.12 6.14 26.31
CA ILE A 469 -8.72 6.79 25.15
C ILE A 469 -7.86 6.55 23.91
N ASP A 470 -6.54 6.58 24.04
CA ASP A 470 -5.62 6.31 22.94
C ASP A 470 -5.77 4.88 22.41
N SER A 471 -5.98 3.91 23.33
CA SER A 471 -6.28 2.52 22.96
C SER A 471 -7.58 2.43 22.16
N GLN A 472 -8.64 3.11 22.61
CA GLN A 472 -9.92 3.16 21.90
C GLN A 472 -9.79 3.84 20.52
N VAL A 473 -8.95 4.87 20.38
CA VAL A 473 -8.72 5.51 19.08
C VAL A 473 -8.07 4.55 18.09
N ILE A 474 -7.03 3.82 18.49
CA ILE A 474 -6.30 2.94 17.56
C ILE A 474 -7.00 1.58 17.38
N LEU A 475 -7.42 0.91 18.47
CA LEU A 475 -7.93 -0.46 18.44
C LEU A 475 -9.46 -0.57 18.44
N ASP A 476 -10.22 0.51 18.68
CA ASP A 476 -11.65 0.51 19.01
C ASP A 476 -11.98 -0.34 20.25
N CYS A 477 -10.99 -0.63 21.09
CA CYS A 477 -11.13 -1.34 22.37
C CYS A 477 -10.04 -0.89 23.35
N ASP A 478 -10.23 -1.23 24.62
CA ASP A 478 -9.26 -0.98 25.68
C ASP A 478 -8.14 -2.04 25.68
N GLY A 479 -7.10 -1.81 26.45
CA GLY A 479 -6.05 -2.78 26.77
C GLY A 479 -4.64 -2.39 26.36
N ALA A 480 -4.44 -1.42 25.45
CA ALA A 480 -3.09 -0.99 25.11
C ALA A 480 -2.39 -0.23 26.26
N GLU A 481 -3.15 0.40 27.15
CA GLU A 481 -2.67 1.05 28.38
C GLU A 481 -2.11 0.05 29.41
N GLU A 482 -2.59 -1.20 29.35
CA GLU A 482 -2.23 -2.25 30.29
C GLU A 482 -1.02 -3.09 29.86
N LEU A 483 -0.51 -2.84 28.64
CA LEU A 483 0.65 -3.55 28.09
C LEU A 483 1.91 -3.28 28.92
N LEU A 484 2.82 -4.28 28.93
CA LEU A 484 4.07 -4.23 29.71
C LEU A 484 5.16 -3.36 29.08
N GLY A 485 4.94 -2.90 27.84
CA GLY A 485 5.94 -2.15 27.07
C GLY A 485 7.06 -3.04 26.51
N ASN A 486 8.15 -2.42 26.01
CA ASN A 486 9.31 -3.12 25.43
C ASN A 486 8.92 -4.19 24.39
N GLY A 487 8.05 -3.83 23.45
CA GLY A 487 7.63 -4.72 22.38
C GLY A 487 6.41 -5.58 22.67
N ASP A 488 5.79 -5.47 23.85
CA ASP A 488 4.47 -6.05 24.12
C ASP A 488 3.40 -5.28 23.39
N MET A 489 2.58 -5.92 22.58
CA MET A 489 1.62 -5.28 21.69
C MET A 489 0.32 -6.06 21.55
N LEU A 490 -0.73 -5.36 21.17
CA LEU A 490 -2.00 -5.89 20.72
C LEU A 490 -2.10 -5.81 19.21
N PHE A 491 -2.39 -6.92 18.57
CA PHE A 491 -2.62 -7.03 17.12
C PHE A 491 -4.09 -7.28 16.85
N ARG A 492 -4.70 -6.43 16.01
CA ARG A 492 -6.09 -6.56 15.58
C ARG A 492 -6.13 -6.69 14.05
N ALA A 493 -6.72 -7.77 13.55
CA ALA A 493 -6.85 -8.03 12.12
C ALA A 493 -8.26 -7.73 11.62
N GLY A 494 -8.37 -6.85 10.64
CA GLY A 494 -9.59 -6.59 9.89
C GLY A 494 -10.78 -6.21 10.78
N LYS A 495 -11.89 -6.93 10.60
CA LYS A 495 -13.15 -6.69 11.35
C LYS A 495 -13.24 -7.49 12.66
N SER A 496 -12.19 -8.19 13.05
CA SER A 496 -12.19 -8.90 14.33
C SER A 496 -12.35 -7.92 15.48
N ILE A 497 -13.16 -8.28 16.46
CA ILE A 497 -13.28 -7.54 17.71
C ILE A 497 -12.14 -7.94 18.64
N ASP A 498 -11.67 -9.19 18.52
CA ASP A 498 -10.65 -9.73 19.40
C ASP A 498 -9.25 -9.28 18.98
N CYS A 499 -8.49 -8.79 19.96
CA CYS A 499 -7.08 -8.47 19.83
C CYS A 499 -6.23 -9.69 20.25
N ILE A 500 -5.16 -9.94 19.51
CA ILE A 500 -4.18 -10.96 19.85
C ILE A 500 -3.00 -10.26 20.51
N ARG A 501 -2.64 -10.66 21.73
CA ARG A 501 -1.45 -10.17 22.41
C ARG A 501 -0.21 -10.90 21.90
N VAL A 502 0.77 -10.12 21.44
CA VAL A 502 1.98 -10.61 20.81
C VAL A 502 3.19 -9.87 21.41
N GLN A 503 4.22 -10.62 21.76
CA GLN A 503 5.53 -10.04 22.05
C GLN A 503 6.28 -9.84 20.75
N CYS A 504 6.56 -8.60 20.38
CA CYS A 504 7.33 -8.25 19.19
C CYS A 504 8.72 -8.87 19.25
N ALA A 505 9.21 -9.34 18.12
CA ALA A 505 10.59 -9.77 17.98
C ALA A 505 11.53 -8.57 18.12
N PHE A 506 12.65 -8.81 18.76
CA PHE A 506 13.70 -7.83 18.90
C PHE A 506 14.75 -8.00 17.80
N VAL A 507 15.09 -6.91 17.16
CA VAL A 507 16.22 -6.77 16.24
C VAL A 507 16.97 -5.50 16.62
N ASP A 508 18.27 -5.60 16.76
CA ASP A 508 19.14 -4.48 17.08
C ASP A 508 19.53 -3.70 15.81
N THR A 509 19.79 -2.42 15.92
CA THR A 509 20.22 -1.57 14.79
C THR A 509 21.45 -2.15 14.09
N THR A 510 22.40 -2.67 14.87
CA THR A 510 23.62 -3.30 14.32
C THR A 510 23.33 -4.54 13.48
N GLU A 511 22.28 -5.30 13.80
CA GLU A 511 21.84 -6.47 13.02
C GLU A 511 21.25 -6.00 11.67
N VAL A 512 20.45 -4.93 11.70
CA VAL A 512 19.87 -4.32 10.48
C VAL A 512 20.98 -3.77 9.58
N GLU A 513 21.96 -3.09 10.16
CA GLU A 513 23.13 -2.57 9.42
C GLU A 513 23.93 -3.71 8.76
N CYS A 514 24.22 -4.81 9.47
CA CYS A 514 24.92 -5.96 8.91
C CYS A 514 24.16 -6.59 7.73
N VAL A 515 22.83 -6.69 7.82
CA VAL A 515 22.01 -7.23 6.73
C VAL A 515 21.99 -6.27 5.54
N ASN A 516 21.85 -4.96 5.77
CA ASN A 516 21.90 -3.96 4.70
C ASN A 516 23.27 -3.93 4.02
N GLU A 517 24.35 -4.03 4.77
CA GLU A 517 25.72 -4.13 4.23
C GLU A 517 25.85 -5.40 3.36
N PHE A 518 25.41 -6.56 3.85
CA PHE A 518 25.42 -7.81 3.09
C PHE A 518 24.66 -7.69 1.76
N ILE A 519 23.49 -7.04 1.74
CA ILE A 519 22.70 -6.83 0.53
C ILE A 519 23.39 -5.82 -0.39
N SER A 520 23.90 -4.72 0.13
CA SER A 520 24.52 -3.64 -0.65
C SER A 520 25.84 -4.05 -1.32
N CYS A 521 26.57 -5.02 -0.74
CA CYS A 521 27.78 -5.58 -1.33
C CYS A 521 27.51 -6.47 -2.56
N GLN A 522 26.25 -6.81 -2.82
CA GLN A 522 25.85 -7.61 -3.97
C GLN A 522 25.51 -6.73 -5.17
N GLU A 523 25.45 -7.35 -6.35
CA GLU A 523 24.99 -6.68 -7.57
C GLU A 523 23.61 -6.09 -7.39
N GLY A 524 23.39 -4.89 -7.91
CA GLY A 524 22.13 -4.16 -7.85
C GLY A 524 21.75 -3.58 -9.20
N TYR A 525 20.56 -3.02 -9.31
CA TYR A 525 20.14 -2.28 -10.49
C TYR A 525 20.99 -1.00 -10.67
N ALA A 526 20.90 -0.36 -11.82
CA ALA A 526 21.65 0.88 -12.10
C ALA A 526 21.26 2.02 -11.15
N SER A 527 19.96 2.14 -10.87
CA SER A 527 19.36 3.16 -9.97
C SER A 527 18.36 2.50 -9.01
N SER A 528 17.74 3.30 -8.11
CA SER A 528 16.52 2.91 -7.42
C SER A 528 15.39 2.59 -8.41
N TYR A 529 14.34 1.91 -7.96
CA TYR A 529 13.12 1.78 -8.76
C TYR A 529 12.47 3.17 -8.91
N GLU A 530 12.44 3.68 -10.14
CA GLU A 530 11.92 5.02 -10.41
C GLU A 530 10.40 5.03 -10.37
N LEU A 531 9.84 5.89 -9.52
CA LEU A 531 8.43 6.17 -9.46
C LEU A 531 8.05 7.22 -10.54
N PRO A 532 6.82 7.20 -11.07
CA PRO A 532 6.38 8.16 -12.08
C PRO A 532 6.38 9.60 -11.53
N ASP A 533 6.58 10.58 -12.40
CA ASP A 533 6.53 12.00 -12.03
C ASP A 533 5.14 12.36 -11.48
N PRO A 534 5.02 12.95 -10.27
CA PRO A 534 3.74 13.26 -9.64
C PRO A 534 2.93 14.33 -10.38
N TYR A 535 3.55 15.14 -11.22
CA TYR A 535 2.92 16.26 -11.93
C TYR A 535 2.55 15.95 -13.38
N TYR A 536 2.89 14.75 -13.88
CA TYR A 536 2.66 14.37 -15.28
C TYR A 536 1.46 13.41 -15.40
N ASP A 537 0.43 13.78 -16.16
CA ASP A 537 -0.71 12.93 -16.52
C ASP A 537 -0.42 12.22 -17.84
N GLU A 538 -0.04 10.93 -17.80
CA GLU A 538 0.17 10.09 -19.00
C GLU A 538 -1.11 9.89 -19.85
N GLY A 539 -2.27 10.42 -19.42
CA GLY A 539 -3.58 10.18 -20.02
C GLY A 539 -4.20 11.34 -20.78
N GLU A 540 -3.63 12.53 -20.73
CA GLU A 540 -4.13 13.68 -21.48
C GLU A 540 -3.05 14.21 -22.44
N TYR A 541 -2.94 13.57 -23.59
CA TYR A 541 -2.45 14.24 -24.79
C TYR A 541 -3.49 15.31 -25.16
N TYR A 542 -3.49 16.42 -24.43
CA TYR A 542 -4.00 17.67 -24.93
C TYR A 542 -2.80 18.41 -25.51
N GLU A 543 -2.79 18.53 -26.82
CA GLU A 543 -1.83 19.35 -27.58
C GLU A 543 -1.80 20.84 -27.15
N ASP A 544 -2.53 21.24 -26.09
CA ASP A 544 -2.78 22.65 -25.77
C ASP A 544 -2.32 23.16 -24.38
N ASP A 545 -1.73 22.34 -23.49
CA ASP A 545 -1.41 22.80 -22.12
C ASP A 545 0.01 22.50 -21.64
N VAL A 546 1.02 22.80 -22.44
CA VAL A 546 2.39 22.96 -21.93
C VAL A 546 2.44 24.26 -21.15
N ASP A 547 2.72 24.20 -19.85
CA ASP A 547 2.84 25.40 -19.01
C ASP A 547 4.10 26.19 -19.39
N MET A 548 3.89 27.30 -20.08
CA MET A 548 4.93 28.24 -20.46
C MET A 548 5.15 29.33 -19.40
N THR A 549 4.36 29.33 -18.31
CA THR A 549 4.55 30.28 -17.22
C THR A 549 5.63 29.83 -16.23
N HIS A 550 5.94 28.51 -16.21
CA HIS A 550 7.01 27.93 -15.40
C HIS A 550 7.93 27.08 -16.30
N LEU A 551 8.92 27.73 -16.89
CA LEU A 551 9.93 27.03 -17.70
C LEU A 551 10.84 26.18 -16.81
N ASP A 552 11.22 24.99 -17.31
CA ASP A 552 12.21 24.14 -16.63
C ASP A 552 13.54 24.91 -16.47
N PRO A 553 14.23 24.81 -15.32
CA PRO A 553 15.53 25.46 -15.11
C PRO A 553 16.59 25.16 -16.17
N LEU A 554 16.46 24.03 -16.88
CA LEU A 554 17.36 23.63 -17.96
C LEU A 554 16.86 24.06 -19.37
N PHE A 555 15.73 24.79 -19.45
CA PHE A 555 15.11 25.16 -20.73
C PHE A 555 16.08 25.94 -21.64
N GLU A 556 16.74 26.95 -21.12
CA GLU A 556 17.70 27.77 -21.89
C GLU A 556 18.89 26.97 -22.37
N GLU A 557 19.47 26.13 -21.50
CA GLU A 557 20.62 25.30 -21.84
C GLU A 557 20.24 24.20 -22.85
N ALA A 558 19.04 23.64 -22.76
CA ALA A 558 18.51 22.65 -23.70
C ALA A 558 18.22 23.30 -25.07
N ALA A 559 17.67 24.51 -25.08
CA ALA A 559 17.46 25.28 -26.32
C ALA A 559 18.78 25.52 -27.06
N ARG A 560 19.82 26.00 -26.34
CA ARG A 560 21.15 26.21 -26.92
C ARG A 560 21.77 24.91 -27.45
N LEU A 561 21.65 23.81 -26.72
CA LEU A 561 22.15 22.50 -27.13
C LEU A 561 21.52 22.04 -28.46
N ILE A 562 20.19 22.16 -28.57
CA ILE A 562 19.44 21.72 -29.76
C ILE A 562 19.75 22.59 -30.96
N VAL A 563 19.77 23.91 -30.80
CA VAL A 563 20.09 24.82 -31.90
C VAL A 563 21.56 24.65 -32.36
N MET A 564 22.49 24.44 -31.42
CA MET A 564 23.89 24.19 -31.75
C MET A 564 24.10 22.89 -32.53
N ASN A 565 23.36 21.82 -32.17
CA ASN A 565 23.47 20.52 -32.82
C ASN A 565 22.55 20.36 -34.04
N GLN A 566 21.59 21.26 -34.24
CA GLN A 566 20.57 21.20 -35.28
C GLN A 566 19.81 19.87 -35.32
N GLU A 567 19.60 19.28 -34.12
CA GLU A 567 18.92 18.00 -33.94
C GLU A 567 18.05 18.01 -32.67
N GLY A 568 16.72 17.97 -32.84
CA GLY A 568 15.75 17.96 -31.75
C GLY A 568 15.58 16.55 -31.14
N SER A 569 16.62 16.03 -30.47
CA SER A 569 16.62 14.68 -29.93
C SER A 569 16.46 14.67 -28.41
N THR A 570 15.36 14.08 -27.93
CA THR A 570 15.10 13.88 -26.50
C THR A 570 16.22 13.06 -25.82
N SER A 571 16.77 12.07 -26.51
CA SER A 571 17.87 11.25 -25.99
C SER A 571 19.20 12.01 -25.87
N GLN A 572 19.41 13.10 -26.64
CA GLN A 572 20.56 13.98 -26.48
C GLN A 572 20.44 14.80 -25.19
N ILE A 573 19.24 15.36 -24.92
CA ILE A 573 18.94 16.10 -23.69
C ILE A 573 19.16 15.21 -22.48
N GLN A 574 18.62 13.99 -22.49
CA GLN A 574 18.83 13.02 -21.42
C GLN A 574 20.29 12.77 -21.09
N ARG A 575 21.08 12.47 -22.13
CA ARG A 575 22.52 12.17 -21.95
C ARG A 575 23.34 13.39 -21.53
N LYS A 576 23.02 14.57 -22.06
CA LYS A 576 23.79 15.78 -21.79
C LYS A 576 23.57 16.30 -20.36
N PHE A 577 22.31 16.28 -19.92
CA PHE A 577 21.92 16.83 -18.62
C PHE A 577 21.73 15.76 -17.54
N ALA A 578 21.94 14.47 -17.89
CA ALA A 578 21.76 13.33 -16.98
C ALA A 578 20.37 13.30 -16.30
N ILE A 579 19.31 13.65 -17.07
CA ILE A 579 17.91 13.70 -16.60
C ILE A 579 17.09 12.54 -17.15
N GLY A 580 16.01 12.19 -16.43
CA GLY A 580 15.08 11.14 -16.83
C GLY A 580 14.35 11.44 -18.14
N TYR A 581 13.85 10.38 -18.81
CA TYR A 581 13.16 10.47 -20.11
C TYR A 581 11.98 11.45 -20.08
N ASN A 582 11.20 11.42 -19.00
CA ASN A 582 10.00 12.26 -18.87
C ASN A 582 10.33 13.74 -18.74
N ARG A 583 11.38 14.12 -18.00
CA ARG A 583 11.82 15.52 -17.90
C ARG A 583 12.40 16.02 -19.20
N ALA A 584 13.16 15.16 -19.92
CA ALA A 584 13.66 15.50 -21.23
C ALA A 584 12.52 15.67 -22.26
N GLY A 585 11.46 14.86 -22.16
CA GLY A 585 10.23 15.01 -22.95
C GLY A 585 9.56 16.36 -22.72
N ARG A 586 9.31 16.74 -21.46
CA ARG A 586 8.73 18.05 -21.11
C ARG A 586 9.55 19.22 -21.64
N LEU A 587 10.87 19.16 -21.51
CA LEU A 587 11.76 20.15 -22.10
C LEU A 587 11.56 20.27 -23.61
N MET A 588 11.45 19.13 -24.30
CA MET A 588 11.19 19.11 -25.74
C MET A 588 9.83 19.70 -26.11
N ASP A 589 8.80 19.48 -25.29
CA ASP A 589 7.47 20.01 -25.52
C ASP A 589 7.40 21.54 -25.23
N GLN A 590 8.12 22.02 -24.21
CA GLN A 590 8.30 23.44 -23.97
C GLN A 590 9.07 24.11 -25.13
N LEU A 591 10.09 23.44 -25.66
CA LEU A 591 10.86 23.93 -26.81
C LEU A 591 10.03 23.96 -28.10
N GLU A 592 9.11 23.01 -28.30
CA GLU A 592 8.14 23.03 -29.40
C GLU A 592 7.18 24.23 -29.28
N LYS A 593 6.59 24.41 -28.09
CA LYS A 593 5.67 25.53 -27.85
C LYS A 593 6.33 26.89 -27.94
N ALA A 594 7.62 26.95 -27.58
CA ALA A 594 8.46 28.12 -27.79
C ALA A 594 8.83 28.35 -29.27
N GLY A 595 8.52 27.41 -30.18
CA GLY A 595 8.84 27.54 -31.60
C GLY A 595 10.33 27.26 -31.92
N ILE A 596 11.06 26.60 -31.06
CA ILE A 596 12.47 26.24 -31.24
C ILE A 596 12.59 24.93 -32.03
N VAL A 597 11.70 23.98 -31.77
CA VAL A 597 11.62 22.70 -32.50
C VAL A 597 10.22 22.50 -33.07
N GLY A 598 10.11 21.69 -34.12
CA GLY A 598 8.84 21.31 -34.74
C GLY A 598 8.15 20.17 -34.00
N ALA A 599 6.93 19.83 -34.47
CA ALA A 599 6.11 18.77 -33.88
C ALA A 599 6.76 17.38 -33.91
N ALA A 600 6.42 16.56 -32.92
CA ALA A 600 6.90 15.19 -32.84
C ALA A 600 6.35 14.31 -33.99
N TYR A 601 7.22 13.61 -34.70
CA TYR A 601 6.85 12.64 -35.73
C TYR A 601 7.36 11.24 -35.36
N GLY A 602 6.61 10.53 -34.54
CA GLY A 602 6.99 9.21 -34.03
C GLY A 602 8.31 9.25 -33.23
N SER A 603 9.20 8.28 -33.43
CA SER A 603 10.49 8.18 -32.71
C SER A 603 11.65 8.96 -33.37
N ARG A 604 11.38 9.76 -34.39
CA ARG A 604 12.42 10.54 -35.09
C ARG A 604 12.75 11.82 -34.31
N PRO A 605 14.02 12.31 -34.38
CA PRO A 605 14.36 13.62 -33.85
C PRO A 605 13.47 14.71 -34.46
N ARG A 606 13.02 15.67 -33.64
CA ARG A 606 12.19 16.81 -34.10
C ARG A 606 13.03 17.76 -34.96
N GLU A 607 12.41 18.38 -35.93
CA GLU A 607 13.05 19.39 -36.79
C GLU A 607 13.38 20.64 -35.95
N VAL A 608 14.57 21.22 -36.12
CA VAL A 608 14.96 22.46 -35.44
C VAL A 608 14.56 23.65 -36.33
N LEU A 609 13.69 24.49 -35.78
CA LEU A 609 13.11 25.63 -36.53
C LEU A 609 14.03 26.85 -36.52
N ILE A 610 14.90 26.96 -35.52
CA ILE A 610 15.84 28.09 -35.36
C ILE A 610 17.22 27.64 -35.86
N GLN A 611 17.78 28.38 -36.83
CA GLN A 611 19.02 27.98 -37.50
C GLN A 611 20.27 28.62 -36.91
N ASP A 612 20.14 29.71 -36.14
CA ASP A 612 21.28 30.45 -35.62
C ASP A 612 21.06 30.92 -34.17
N GLU A 613 22.17 31.13 -33.47
CA GLU A 613 22.21 31.47 -32.04
C GLU A 613 21.65 32.90 -31.79
N MET A 614 21.78 33.81 -32.74
CA MET A 614 21.28 35.19 -32.60
C MET A 614 19.75 35.22 -32.61
N SER A 615 19.11 34.39 -33.44
CA SER A 615 17.67 34.23 -33.49
C SER A 615 17.14 33.59 -32.20
N LEU A 616 17.91 32.61 -31.64
CA LEU A 616 17.57 32.01 -30.35
C LEU A 616 17.63 33.04 -29.20
N GLU A 617 18.67 33.87 -29.11
CA GLU A 617 18.82 34.90 -28.07
C GLU A 617 17.67 35.91 -28.12
N ASN A 618 17.25 36.32 -29.32
CA ASN A 618 16.11 37.21 -29.48
C ASN A 618 14.80 36.58 -28.98
N LEU A 619 14.63 35.28 -29.17
CA LEU A 619 13.42 34.55 -28.74
C LEU A 619 13.45 34.32 -27.21
N LEU A 620 14.58 33.92 -26.65
CA LEU A 620 14.75 33.74 -25.22
C LEU A 620 14.54 35.06 -24.44
N SER A 621 15.02 36.19 -24.97
CA SER A 621 14.79 37.50 -24.35
C SER A 621 13.31 37.93 -24.34
N GLN A 622 12.49 37.39 -25.24
CA GLN A 622 11.04 37.64 -25.26
C GLN A 622 10.23 36.71 -24.33
N LEU A 623 10.77 35.53 -24.04
CA LEU A 623 10.10 34.53 -23.20
C LEU A 623 10.43 34.71 -21.69
N ILE A 624 11.57 35.32 -21.36
CA ILE A 624 12.05 35.49 -19.97
C ILE A 624 11.69 36.90 -19.42
N CYS A 625 11.20 37.81 -20.24
CA CYS A 625 10.59 39.07 -19.81
C CYS A 625 9.12 38.91 -19.48
#